data_76e3de8e4008de7648048153bbc58a08
#
_entry.id   76e3de8e4008de7648048153bbc58a08
#
_cell.length_a   1.000
_cell.length_b   1.000
_cell.length_c   1.000
_cell.angle_alpha   90.00
_cell.angle_beta   90.00
_cell.angle_gamma   90.00
#
_symmetry.space_group_name_H-M   'P 1'
#
loop_
_entity.id
_entity.type
_entity.pdbx_description
1 polymer ?
#
loop_
_entity_poly.entity_id
_entity_poly.type
_entity_poly.pdbx_seq_one_letter_code
_entity_poly.pdbx_strand_id
1 'polypeptide(L)'
;NIGFNATHYRNKISRLAESKKTDIIDGHAGYVNGLYYYGEELPMYTNYVQKYAGVSEEGKPQWYYTDKQTGEMKTTTTYSQADLYLCGDAVPDLYGGINTSLSFYGFDFSTQINYSIGGQAYDYGYQALMSPPTSTHLGYNVHKDIYKAWSPENTQSDIPQWQFNDLYSVKTSDRFL
;
A
#
# COMPACT_ATOMS: atom_id res chain seq x y z
N ASN A 1 15.43 26.52 23.10
CA ASN A 1 14.13 25.91 23.43
C ASN A 1 13.98 24.60 22.66
N ILE A 2 13.44 23.58 23.33
CA ILE A 2 13.07 22.30 22.70
C ILE A 2 11.63 22.00 23.10
N GLY A 3 10.79 21.70 22.13
CA GLY A 3 9.40 21.27 22.31
C GLY A 3 9.17 19.92 21.64
N PHE A 4 8.33 19.10 22.25
CA PHE A 4 7.92 17.80 21.74
C PHE A 4 6.43 17.62 21.96
N ASN A 5 5.75 17.06 20.97
CA ASN A 5 4.39 16.57 21.12
C ASN A 5 4.24 15.22 20.44
N ALA A 6 3.36 14.38 20.98
CA ALA A 6 3.01 13.09 20.43
C ALA A 6 1.52 12.82 20.67
N THR A 7 0.85 12.32 19.66
CA THR A 7 -0.54 11.91 19.71
C THR A 7 -0.66 10.48 19.25
N HIS A 8 -1.22 9.63 20.10
CA HIS A 8 -1.60 8.26 19.78
C HIS A 8 -3.11 8.13 19.89
N TYR A 9 -3.73 7.52 18.89
CA TYR A 9 -5.14 7.18 18.97
C TYR A 9 -5.43 5.89 18.21
N ARG A 10 -6.55 5.27 18.56
CA ARG A 10 -7.12 4.15 17.84
C ARG A 10 -8.56 4.47 17.49
N ASN A 11 -8.97 4.06 16.32
CA ASN A 11 -10.35 4.18 15.88
C ASN A 11 -10.88 2.83 15.42
N LYS A 12 -12.19 2.65 15.54
CA LYS A 12 -12.89 1.54 14.94
C LYS A 12 -14.35 1.93 14.64
N ILE A 13 -14.91 1.31 13.64
CA ILE A 13 -16.32 1.44 13.32
C ILE A 13 -17.09 0.55 14.29
N SER A 14 -17.83 1.15 15.23
CA SER A 14 -18.59 0.40 16.24
C SER A 14 -19.87 -0.18 15.66
N ARG A 15 -20.51 0.53 14.73
CA ARG A 15 -21.78 0.11 14.12
C ARG A 15 -22.02 0.83 12.80
N LEU A 16 -22.52 0.09 11.81
CA LEU A 16 -22.99 0.61 10.53
C LEU A 16 -24.53 0.57 10.46
N ALA A 17 -25.10 1.41 9.62
CA ALA A 17 -26.50 1.28 9.24
C ALA A 17 -26.72 -0.04 8.47
N GLU A 18 -27.86 -0.70 8.66
CA GLU A 18 -28.14 -2.00 8.03
C GLU A 18 -28.02 -1.95 6.49
N SER A 19 -28.38 -0.82 5.88
CA SER A 19 -28.23 -0.61 4.43
C SER A 19 -26.77 -0.55 3.94
N LYS A 20 -25.79 -0.49 4.85
CA LYS A 20 -24.34 -0.46 4.57
C LYS A 20 -23.64 -1.77 4.90
N LYS A 21 -24.36 -2.78 5.34
CA LYS A 21 -23.84 -4.12 5.62
C LYS A 21 -24.07 -5.04 4.42
N THR A 22 -23.50 -4.68 3.26
CA THR A 22 -23.70 -5.40 2.00
C THR A 22 -22.80 -6.62 1.86
N ASP A 23 -21.67 -6.62 2.57
CA ASP A 23 -20.64 -7.65 2.49
C ASP A 23 -20.20 -8.10 3.87
N ILE A 24 -19.69 -9.33 3.96
CA ILE A 24 -19.04 -9.84 5.17
C ILE A 24 -17.64 -10.34 4.76
N ILE A 25 -16.60 -9.64 5.26
CA ILE A 25 -15.21 -9.98 5.00
C ILE A 25 -14.54 -10.32 6.34
N ASP A 26 -13.95 -11.50 6.42
CA ASP A 26 -13.28 -12.01 7.63
C ASP A 26 -14.13 -11.90 8.92
N GLY A 27 -15.47 -12.06 8.76
CA GLY A 27 -16.43 -11.97 9.86
C GLY A 27 -16.91 -10.56 10.20
N HIS A 28 -16.41 -9.54 9.53
CA HIS A 28 -16.82 -8.14 9.71
C HIS A 28 -17.89 -7.75 8.70
N ALA A 29 -19.05 -7.31 9.17
CA ALA A 29 -20.12 -6.79 8.30
C ALA A 29 -19.79 -5.37 7.86
N GLY A 30 -19.92 -5.08 6.55
CA GLY A 30 -19.55 -3.78 6.02
C GLY A 30 -19.80 -3.62 4.52
N TYR A 31 -19.03 -2.74 3.90
CA TYR A 31 -19.10 -2.45 2.47
C TYR A 31 -17.76 -2.00 1.91
N VAL A 32 -17.56 -2.24 0.60
CA VAL A 32 -16.38 -1.79 -0.14
C VAL A 32 -16.63 -0.39 -0.72
N ASN A 33 -15.64 0.48 -0.65
CA ASN A 33 -15.64 1.77 -1.33
C ASN A 33 -14.23 2.11 -1.83
N GLY A 34 -14.02 2.02 -3.14
CA GLY A 34 -12.70 2.19 -3.76
C GLY A 34 -11.74 1.07 -3.31
N LEU A 35 -10.61 1.47 -2.74
CA LEU A 35 -9.60 0.54 -2.21
C LEU A 35 -9.80 0.22 -0.72
N TYR A 36 -10.90 0.66 -0.11
CA TYR A 36 -11.14 0.50 1.32
C TYR A 36 -12.35 -0.37 1.60
N TYR A 37 -12.24 -1.13 2.68
CA TYR A 37 -13.34 -1.82 3.33
C TYR A 37 -13.74 -1.09 4.61
N TYR A 38 -15.02 -0.80 4.75
CA TYR A 38 -15.61 -0.19 5.94
C TYR A 38 -16.41 -1.27 6.66
N GLY A 39 -15.78 -1.97 7.59
CA GLY A 39 -16.37 -3.07 8.36
C GLY A 39 -16.54 -2.74 9.83
N GLU A 40 -17.60 -3.28 10.47
CA GLU A 40 -17.77 -3.18 11.92
C GLU A 40 -16.57 -3.81 12.64
N GLU A 41 -16.11 -3.21 13.72
CA GLU A 41 -14.94 -3.55 14.54
C GLU A 41 -13.58 -3.33 13.84
N LEU A 42 -13.55 -2.87 12.58
CA LEU A 42 -12.34 -2.50 11.86
C LEU A 42 -12.06 -1.00 11.95
N PRO A 43 -10.79 -0.58 11.80
CA PRO A 43 -10.44 0.83 11.63
C PRO A 43 -11.12 1.44 10.40
N MET A 44 -11.33 2.76 10.43
CA MET A 44 -11.70 3.48 9.22
C MET A 44 -10.57 3.40 8.19
N TYR A 45 -10.94 3.36 6.91
CA TYR A 45 -9.98 3.26 5.80
C TYR A 45 -9.10 2.01 5.86
N THR A 46 -9.69 0.86 6.23
CA THR A 46 -9.01 -0.43 6.12
C THR A 46 -8.78 -0.75 4.65
N ASN A 47 -7.53 -0.90 4.25
CA ASN A 47 -7.16 -1.22 2.87
C ASN A 47 -7.69 -2.61 2.48
N TYR A 48 -8.35 -2.69 1.33
CA TYR A 48 -8.91 -3.93 0.80
C TYR A 48 -8.49 -4.10 -0.65
N VAL A 49 -7.36 -4.74 -0.82
CA VAL A 49 -6.67 -4.86 -2.10
C VAL A 49 -6.11 -6.28 -2.28
N GLN A 50 -5.70 -6.61 -3.51
CA GLN A 50 -4.98 -7.85 -3.78
C GLN A 50 -3.66 -7.88 -3.01
N LYS A 51 -3.35 -9.03 -2.43
CA LYS A 51 -2.10 -9.23 -1.71
C LYS A 51 -1.02 -9.73 -2.67
N TYR A 52 0.06 -8.96 -2.75
CA TYR A 52 1.21 -9.28 -3.60
C TYR A 52 2.04 -10.42 -3.01
N ALA A 53 2.43 -11.38 -3.83
CA ALA A 53 3.19 -12.55 -3.43
C ALA A 53 4.64 -12.56 -3.95
N GLY A 54 5.07 -11.44 -4.56
CA GLY A 54 6.41 -11.35 -5.14
C GLY A 54 6.44 -11.65 -6.63
N VAL A 55 7.57 -12.13 -7.09
CA VAL A 55 7.87 -12.39 -8.51
C VAL A 55 8.08 -13.87 -8.72
N SER A 56 7.55 -14.40 -9.83
CA SER A 56 7.81 -15.79 -10.24
C SER A 56 9.24 -15.98 -10.74
N GLU A 57 9.67 -17.24 -10.89
CA GLU A 57 10.96 -17.58 -11.51
C GLU A 57 11.13 -17.02 -12.92
N GLU A 58 10.01 -16.71 -13.60
CA GLU A 58 9.98 -16.14 -14.95
C GLU A 58 9.90 -14.60 -14.96
N GLY A 59 9.97 -13.95 -13.79
CA GLY A 59 9.88 -12.48 -13.69
C GLY A 59 8.48 -11.92 -13.68
N LYS A 60 7.43 -12.74 -13.63
CA LYS A 60 6.04 -12.28 -13.62
C LYS A 60 5.57 -11.94 -12.22
N PRO A 61 4.69 -10.92 -12.04
CA PRO A 61 4.09 -10.64 -10.74
C PRO A 61 3.19 -11.79 -10.31
N GLN A 62 3.16 -12.04 -9.01
CA GLN A 62 2.29 -13.04 -8.37
C GLN A 62 1.44 -12.39 -7.29
N TRP A 63 0.23 -12.93 -7.13
CA TRP A 63 -0.71 -12.53 -6.09
C TRP A 63 -1.25 -13.75 -5.36
N TYR A 64 -1.71 -13.55 -4.13
CA TYR A 64 -2.36 -14.59 -3.37
C TYR A 64 -3.83 -14.76 -3.79
N TYR A 65 -4.29 -16.00 -3.74
CA TYR A 65 -5.70 -16.37 -3.79
C TYR A 65 -5.97 -17.53 -2.84
N THR A 66 -7.21 -17.69 -2.41
CA THR A 66 -7.64 -18.79 -1.55
C THR A 66 -8.28 -19.87 -2.41
N ASP A 67 -7.70 -21.05 -2.40
CA ASP A 67 -8.26 -22.22 -3.08
C ASP A 67 -9.60 -22.60 -2.44
N LYS A 68 -10.68 -22.49 -3.19
CA LYS A 68 -12.04 -22.72 -2.71
C LYS A 68 -12.31 -24.18 -2.30
N GLN A 69 -11.48 -25.13 -2.73
CA GLN A 69 -11.65 -26.55 -2.38
C GLN A 69 -10.91 -26.91 -1.10
N THR A 70 -9.71 -26.37 -0.91
CA THR A 70 -8.84 -26.70 0.22
C THR A 70 -8.85 -25.64 1.32
N GLY A 71 -9.27 -24.41 1.02
CA GLY A 71 -9.14 -23.25 1.91
C GLY A 71 -7.70 -22.75 2.07
N GLU A 72 -6.76 -23.31 1.32
CA GLU A 72 -5.34 -22.92 1.39
C GLU A 72 -5.05 -21.68 0.58
N MET A 73 -4.17 -20.83 1.10
CA MET A 73 -3.65 -19.69 0.37
C MET A 73 -2.57 -20.14 -0.62
N LYS A 74 -2.78 -19.86 -1.90
CA LYS A 74 -1.89 -20.19 -3.02
C LYS A 74 -1.53 -18.93 -3.80
N THR A 75 -0.57 -19.03 -4.70
CA THR A 75 -0.14 -17.93 -5.57
C THR A 75 -0.58 -18.14 -7.01
N THR A 76 -0.84 -17.05 -7.73
CA THR A 76 -1.18 -17.05 -9.16
C THR A 76 -0.53 -15.87 -9.87
N THR A 77 -0.18 -16.04 -11.13
CA THR A 77 0.26 -14.96 -12.02
C THR A 77 -0.91 -14.31 -12.77
N THR A 78 -2.12 -14.83 -12.58
CA THR A 78 -3.33 -14.31 -13.22
C THR A 78 -4.07 -13.38 -12.26
N TYR A 79 -3.97 -12.06 -12.49
CA TYR A 79 -4.54 -11.04 -11.61
C TYR A 79 -6.05 -11.21 -11.34
N SER A 80 -6.82 -11.65 -12.33
CA SER A 80 -8.27 -11.86 -12.16
C SER A 80 -8.65 -13.04 -11.25
N GLN A 81 -7.69 -13.89 -10.91
CA GLN A 81 -7.87 -14.98 -9.95
C GLN A 81 -7.47 -14.59 -8.53
N ALA A 82 -6.74 -13.48 -8.40
CA ALA A 82 -6.29 -13.00 -7.10
C ALA A 82 -7.47 -12.52 -6.25
N ASP A 83 -7.47 -12.91 -4.98
CA ASP A 83 -8.46 -12.43 -4.01
C ASP A 83 -8.06 -11.09 -3.41
N LEU A 84 -9.05 -10.41 -2.86
CA LEU A 84 -8.88 -9.19 -2.08
C LEU A 84 -8.72 -9.55 -0.60
N TYR A 85 -7.80 -8.87 0.09
CA TYR A 85 -7.50 -9.09 1.50
C TYR A 85 -7.51 -7.77 2.27
N LEU A 86 -7.80 -7.84 3.57
CA LEU A 86 -7.62 -6.70 4.47
C LEU A 86 -6.12 -6.50 4.72
N CYS A 87 -5.58 -5.36 4.28
CA CYS A 87 -4.14 -5.07 4.25
C CYS A 87 -3.79 -3.85 5.11
N GLY A 88 -4.11 -3.89 6.41
CA GLY A 88 -3.87 -2.76 7.30
C GLY A 88 -4.83 -1.59 7.04
N ASP A 89 -4.56 -0.43 7.62
CA ASP A 89 -5.39 0.76 7.47
C ASP A 89 -4.56 2.02 7.21
N ALA A 90 -5.21 3.06 6.70
CA ALA A 90 -4.56 4.31 6.31
C ALA A 90 -4.36 5.30 7.48
N VAL A 91 -4.82 4.96 8.68
CA VAL A 91 -4.77 5.86 9.83
C VAL A 91 -3.48 5.66 10.63
N PRO A 92 -2.66 6.69 10.82
CA PRO A 92 -1.44 6.56 11.61
C PRO A 92 -1.71 6.19 13.06
N ASP A 93 -0.89 5.30 13.64
CA ASP A 93 -0.95 4.91 15.05
C ASP A 93 -0.41 6.02 15.96
N LEU A 94 0.61 6.74 15.50
CA LEU A 94 1.30 7.78 16.26
C LEU A 94 1.73 8.89 15.31
N TYR A 95 1.47 10.13 15.70
CA TYR A 95 2.01 11.30 14.99
C TYR A 95 2.34 12.42 15.97
N GLY A 96 3.20 13.33 15.54
CA GLY A 96 3.61 14.45 16.38
C GLY A 96 4.70 15.29 15.75
N GLY A 97 5.35 16.08 16.60
CA GLY A 97 6.41 16.96 16.15
C GLY A 97 7.45 17.23 17.23
N ILE A 98 8.64 17.51 16.76
CA ILE A 98 9.76 18.01 17.55
C ILE A 98 10.12 19.37 17.00
N ASN A 99 10.14 20.38 17.83
CA ASN A 99 10.60 21.72 17.48
C ASN A 99 11.78 22.12 18.34
N THR A 100 12.72 22.80 17.75
CA THR A 100 13.84 23.39 18.51
C THR A 100 14.19 24.77 17.97
N SER A 101 14.58 25.66 18.86
CA SER A 101 15.12 26.96 18.51
C SER A 101 16.35 27.25 19.37
N LEU A 102 17.38 27.77 18.72
CA LEU A 102 18.66 28.16 19.34
C LEU A 102 19.03 29.53 18.81
N SER A 103 19.31 30.45 19.76
CA SER A 103 19.87 31.77 19.44
C SER A 103 21.27 31.84 20.07
N PHE A 104 22.28 32.15 19.25
CA PHE A 104 23.68 32.16 19.67
C PHE A 104 24.49 33.18 18.86
N TYR A 105 25.14 34.12 19.52
CA TYR A 105 26.01 35.15 18.95
C TYR A 105 25.43 35.88 17.72
N GLY A 106 24.13 36.22 17.75
CA GLY A 106 23.44 36.90 16.64
C GLY A 106 22.97 35.97 15.51
N PHE A 107 23.13 34.66 15.67
CA PHE A 107 22.55 33.65 14.78
C PHE A 107 21.32 33.00 15.44
N ASP A 108 20.25 32.88 14.69
CA ASP A 108 19.06 32.17 15.09
C ASP A 108 18.90 30.93 14.21
N PHE A 109 18.77 29.79 14.86
CA PHE A 109 18.46 28.51 14.21
C PHE A 109 17.15 27.98 14.75
N SER A 110 16.23 27.63 13.85
CA SER A 110 14.99 26.94 14.22
C SER A 110 14.73 25.78 13.28
N THR A 111 14.25 24.68 13.82
CA THR A 111 13.79 23.54 13.02
C THR A 111 12.56 22.93 13.63
N GLN A 112 11.69 22.40 12.76
CA GLN A 112 10.53 21.62 13.12
C GLN A 112 10.55 20.32 12.32
N ILE A 113 10.48 19.20 13.02
CA ILE A 113 10.41 17.86 12.45
C ILE A 113 9.05 17.30 12.80
N ASN A 114 8.23 16.98 11.80
CA ASN A 114 6.97 16.26 12.00
C ASN A 114 7.19 14.78 11.68
N TYR A 115 6.55 13.92 12.44
CA TYR A 115 6.61 12.48 12.24
C TYR A 115 5.21 11.86 12.26
N SER A 116 5.05 10.78 11.49
CA SER A 116 3.86 9.94 11.44
C SER A 116 4.34 8.49 11.33
N ILE A 117 3.83 7.63 12.19
CA ILE A 117 4.22 6.22 12.28
C ILE A 117 2.96 5.38 12.20
N GLY A 118 3.01 4.28 11.43
CA GLY A 118 1.85 3.50 11.08
C GLY A 118 1.02 4.19 9.99
N GLY A 119 -0.10 3.55 9.64
CA GLY A 119 -0.93 3.97 8.51
C GLY A 119 -0.28 3.65 7.16
N GLN A 120 -1.07 3.08 6.26
CA GLN A 120 -0.64 2.68 4.93
C GLN A 120 -1.58 3.28 3.90
N ALA A 121 -1.13 4.34 3.23
CA ALA A 121 -1.88 4.97 2.16
C ALA A 121 -1.39 4.48 0.80
N TYR A 122 -2.31 4.22 -0.12
CA TYR A 122 -1.97 3.76 -1.46
C TYR A 122 -1.19 4.81 -2.24
N ASP A 123 0.03 4.48 -2.67
CA ASP A 123 0.92 5.37 -3.42
C ASP A 123 0.68 5.25 -4.94
N TYR A 124 -0.32 5.98 -5.42
CA TYR A 124 -0.59 6.11 -6.87
C TYR A 124 0.56 6.75 -7.64
N GLY A 125 1.34 7.62 -6.98
CA GLY A 125 2.50 8.27 -7.59
C GLY A 125 3.60 7.28 -7.90
N TYR A 126 3.96 6.45 -6.93
CA TYR A 126 4.93 5.38 -7.11
C TYR A 126 4.45 4.35 -8.14
N GLN A 127 3.18 3.91 -8.05
CA GLN A 127 2.59 2.99 -9.04
C GLN A 127 2.71 3.55 -10.47
N ALA A 128 2.36 4.82 -10.67
CA ALA A 128 2.45 5.46 -11.99
C ALA A 128 3.89 5.55 -12.50
N LEU A 129 4.84 5.93 -11.63
CA LEU A 129 6.26 6.02 -11.98
C LEU A 129 6.94 4.66 -12.20
N MET A 130 6.36 3.58 -11.68
CA MET A 130 6.81 2.20 -11.92
C MET A 130 6.18 1.57 -13.17
N SER A 131 5.22 2.26 -13.81
CA SER A 131 4.53 1.72 -14.99
C SER A 131 5.47 1.59 -16.18
N PRO A 132 5.51 0.44 -16.86
CA PRO A 132 6.25 0.28 -18.11
C PRO A 132 5.68 1.16 -19.23
N PRO A 133 6.51 1.59 -20.20
CA PRO A 133 6.01 2.33 -21.35
C PRO A 133 5.11 1.44 -22.20
N THR A 134 4.11 2.07 -22.80
CA THR A 134 3.17 1.42 -23.73
C THR A 134 3.21 2.12 -25.08
N SER A 135 2.60 1.51 -26.11
CA SER A 135 2.51 2.09 -27.44
C SER A 135 1.83 3.46 -27.47
N THR A 136 0.98 3.75 -26.49
CA THR A 136 0.24 5.01 -26.36
C THR A 136 0.82 5.95 -25.31
N HIS A 137 1.82 5.52 -24.54
CA HIS A 137 2.39 6.28 -23.43
C HIS A 137 3.90 6.08 -23.38
N LEU A 138 4.60 6.97 -24.07
CA LEU A 138 6.06 6.97 -24.23
C LEU A 138 6.67 8.28 -23.71
N GLY A 139 7.95 8.21 -23.32
CA GLY A 139 8.75 9.40 -23.08
C GLY A 139 8.47 10.15 -21.78
N TYR A 140 8.03 9.48 -20.72
CA TYR A 140 7.85 10.07 -19.40
C TYR A 140 8.90 9.59 -18.39
N ASN A 141 8.98 10.32 -17.28
CA ASN A 141 9.89 9.95 -16.20
C ASN A 141 9.40 8.69 -15.48
N VAL A 142 10.36 7.86 -15.06
CA VAL A 142 10.12 6.63 -14.31
C VAL A 142 10.88 6.66 -12.99
N HIS A 143 10.46 5.84 -12.02
CA HIS A 143 11.15 5.74 -10.75
C HIS A 143 12.46 4.97 -10.90
N LYS A 144 13.50 5.36 -10.16
CA LYS A 144 14.82 4.70 -10.19
C LYS A 144 14.78 3.21 -9.81
N ASP A 145 13.76 2.78 -9.07
CA ASP A 145 13.62 1.39 -8.63
C ASP A 145 13.37 0.42 -9.79
N ILE A 146 13.03 0.89 -11.00
CA ILE A 146 12.95 0.03 -12.18
C ILE A 146 14.28 -0.68 -12.48
N TYR A 147 15.43 -0.08 -12.07
CA TYR A 147 16.73 -0.72 -12.20
C TYR A 147 16.93 -1.92 -11.28
N LYS A 148 16.08 -2.09 -10.28
CA LYS A 148 16.03 -3.24 -9.38
C LYS A 148 15.07 -4.32 -9.86
N ALA A 149 14.35 -4.08 -10.96
CA ALA A 149 13.40 -5.05 -11.50
C ALA A 149 14.07 -6.41 -11.78
N TRP A 150 13.25 -7.44 -11.72
CA TRP A 150 13.70 -8.79 -12.02
C TRP A 150 14.35 -8.87 -13.41
N SER A 151 15.50 -9.53 -13.47
CA SER A 151 16.20 -9.90 -14.70
C SER A 151 16.91 -11.23 -14.50
N PRO A 152 17.40 -11.89 -15.55
CA PRO A 152 18.19 -13.11 -15.40
C PRO A 152 19.42 -12.96 -14.49
N GLU A 153 19.95 -11.74 -14.35
CA GLU A 153 21.07 -11.40 -13.47
C GLU A 153 20.61 -11.00 -12.06
N ASN A 154 19.31 -10.71 -11.87
CA ASN A 154 18.72 -10.28 -10.61
C ASN A 154 17.41 -11.03 -10.32
N THR A 155 17.50 -12.32 -10.12
CA THR A 155 16.33 -13.21 -9.91
C THR A 155 15.70 -13.10 -8.52
N GLN A 156 16.35 -12.43 -7.56
CA GLN A 156 15.87 -12.25 -6.19
C GLN A 156 15.06 -10.96 -6.01
N SER A 157 14.77 -10.26 -7.09
CA SER A 157 13.98 -9.02 -7.03
C SER A 157 12.54 -9.31 -6.64
N ASP A 158 11.97 -8.41 -5.82
CA ASP A 158 10.55 -8.32 -5.50
C ASP A 158 9.76 -7.43 -6.49
N ILE A 159 10.48 -6.80 -7.43
CA ILE A 159 9.92 -5.98 -8.50
C ILE A 159 9.84 -6.82 -9.77
N PRO A 160 8.64 -7.01 -10.36
CA PRO A 160 8.48 -7.78 -11.60
C PRO A 160 9.34 -7.24 -12.75
N GLN A 161 9.58 -8.10 -13.72
CA GLN A 161 10.27 -7.71 -14.94
C GLN A 161 9.58 -6.50 -15.58
N TRP A 162 10.36 -5.46 -15.88
CA TRP A 162 9.86 -4.23 -16.47
C TRP A 162 9.92 -4.32 -18.00
N GLN A 163 8.80 -4.56 -18.65
CA GLN A 163 8.69 -4.83 -20.08
C GLN A 163 7.76 -3.85 -20.79
N PHE A 164 8.10 -3.51 -22.01
CA PHE A 164 7.24 -2.71 -22.89
C PHE A 164 5.85 -3.36 -23.05
N ASN A 165 4.80 -2.55 -22.93
CA ASN A 165 3.38 -2.96 -22.97
C ASN A 165 2.93 -3.92 -21.85
N ASP A 166 3.72 -4.12 -20.79
CA ASP A 166 3.24 -4.85 -19.62
C ASP A 166 2.41 -3.95 -18.70
N LEU A 167 1.14 -4.31 -18.52
CA LEU A 167 0.21 -3.64 -17.61
C LEU A 167 -0.02 -4.43 -16.30
N TYR A 168 0.57 -5.63 -16.19
CA TYR A 168 0.36 -6.49 -15.02
C TYR A 168 1.32 -6.17 -13.87
N SER A 169 2.54 -5.77 -14.16
CA SER A 169 3.57 -5.44 -13.16
C SER A 169 3.16 -4.33 -12.20
N VAL A 170 2.19 -3.49 -12.59
CA VAL A 170 1.69 -2.35 -11.81
C VAL A 170 0.20 -2.46 -11.45
N LYS A 171 -0.36 -3.67 -11.46
CA LYS A 171 -1.74 -3.88 -10.99
C LYS A 171 -1.86 -3.53 -9.50
N THR A 172 -3.05 -3.05 -9.14
CA THR A 172 -3.40 -2.68 -7.77
C THR A 172 -3.11 -3.83 -6.81
N SER A 173 -2.35 -3.55 -5.77
CA SER A 173 -2.03 -4.52 -4.71
C SER A 173 -1.44 -3.80 -3.50
N ASP A 174 -1.28 -4.52 -2.39
CA ASP A 174 -0.62 -4.02 -1.18
C ASP A 174 0.87 -3.68 -1.36
N ARG A 175 1.46 -4.04 -2.51
CA ARG A 175 2.81 -3.59 -2.90
C ARG A 175 2.94 -2.06 -2.96
N PHE A 176 1.84 -1.36 -3.15
CA PHE A 176 1.78 0.09 -3.26
C PHE A 176 1.17 0.77 -2.01
N LEU A 177 1.12 0.05 -0.87
CA LEU A 177 0.75 0.56 0.45
C LEU A 177 1.95 1.02 1.27
#